data_f6fa1ba9b54e74b9f2fc472e1f715593
#
_entry.id   f6fa1ba9b54e74b9f2fc472e1f715593
#
_cell.length_a   1.000
_cell.length_b   1.000
_cell.length_c   1.000
_cell.angle_alpha   90.00
_cell.angle_beta   90.00
_cell.angle_gamma   90.00
#
_symmetry.space_group_name_H-M   'P 1'
#
loop_
_entity.id
_entity.type
_entity.pdbx_description
1 polymer ?
#
loop_
_entity_poly.entity_id
_entity_poly.type
_entity_poly.pdbx_seq_one_letter_code
_entity_poly.pdbx_strand_id
1 'polypeptide(L)'
;TLEIIFEHYGRLLSTHLPAYLRKTVNVEVMNSEAVIYSEFTNALSNPVLLGIVDFKPLEGNIIVELSDNLGFAIVDRMLGGPGLPLDKSRDFSEIELVIIERIFTIITNLLHDPWENVVSLRPRLTRIETNCQFAQMIAPNETVSIITLNVKVGNTEGMLNVCIPYTVLEPVIDKLNTKSWYASAKLKDDEVYKDFIEIVISRAKVPVKAVLGRRNPYQTSTQPRFRRCRASKTVHHTALSHRNSAASIHKHALWSLSYRRHDRSLPCT
;
A
#
# COMPACT_ATOMS: atom_id res chain seq x y z
N THR A 1 2.65 -7.61 4.00
CA THR A 1 2.66 -6.21 3.48
C THR A 1 3.34 -6.13 2.12
N LEU A 2 4.45 -6.84 1.89
CA LEU A 2 5.08 -6.92 0.56
C LEU A 2 4.07 -7.40 -0.50
N GLU A 3 3.26 -8.39 -0.20
CA GLU A 3 2.23 -8.90 -1.09
C GLU A 3 1.27 -7.79 -1.57
N ILE A 4 0.80 -6.93 -0.67
CA ILE A 4 -0.07 -5.78 -1.03
C ILE A 4 0.63 -4.80 -1.97
N ILE A 5 1.92 -4.52 -1.73
CA ILE A 5 2.73 -3.66 -2.61
C ILE A 5 2.82 -4.27 -4.01
N PHE A 6 3.09 -5.57 -4.09
CA PHE A 6 3.23 -6.27 -5.35
C PHE A 6 1.89 -6.56 -6.04
N GLU A 7 0.78 -6.68 -5.31
CA GLU A 7 -0.57 -6.63 -5.90
C GLU A 7 -0.84 -5.29 -6.60
N HIS A 8 -0.45 -4.17 -5.98
CA HIS A 8 -0.54 -2.85 -6.62
C HIS A 8 0.38 -2.78 -7.84
N TYR A 9 1.61 -3.28 -7.73
CA TYR A 9 2.54 -3.38 -8.84
C TYR A 9 1.98 -4.21 -10.01
N GLY A 10 1.38 -5.37 -9.74
CA GLY A 10 0.72 -6.21 -10.75
C GLY A 10 -0.40 -5.49 -11.49
N ARG A 11 -1.21 -4.70 -10.77
CA ARG A 11 -2.25 -3.85 -11.40
C ARG A 11 -1.65 -2.79 -12.32
N LEU A 12 -0.55 -2.14 -11.92
CA LEU A 12 0.15 -1.17 -12.76
C LEU A 12 0.73 -1.82 -14.01
N LEU A 13 1.36 -2.99 -13.88
CA LEU A 13 1.86 -3.76 -15.02
C LEU A 13 0.73 -4.13 -15.98
N SER A 14 -0.40 -4.61 -15.45
CA SER A 14 -1.58 -4.97 -16.26
C SER A 14 -2.18 -3.77 -17.00
N THR A 15 -2.00 -2.56 -16.48
CA THR A 15 -2.49 -1.31 -17.09
C THR A 15 -1.51 -0.75 -18.12
N HIS A 16 -0.21 -0.79 -17.85
CA HIS A 16 0.80 -0.11 -18.66
C HIS A 16 1.36 -0.99 -19.78
N LEU A 17 1.60 -2.28 -19.55
CA LEU A 17 2.19 -3.18 -20.57
C LEU A 17 1.35 -3.35 -21.84
N PRO A 18 0.00 -3.36 -21.81
CA PRO A 18 -0.81 -3.43 -23.01
C PRO A 18 -0.52 -2.34 -24.05
N ALA A 19 -0.13 -1.14 -23.61
CA ALA A 19 0.22 -0.04 -24.51
C ALA A 19 1.43 -0.36 -25.39
N TYR A 20 2.37 -1.15 -24.91
CA TYR A 20 3.58 -1.54 -25.62
C TYR A 20 3.40 -2.85 -26.38
N LEU A 21 2.74 -3.84 -25.77
CA LEU A 21 2.59 -5.19 -26.32
C LEU A 21 1.38 -5.31 -27.26
N ARG A 22 0.49 -4.31 -27.28
CA ARG A 22 -0.75 -4.30 -28.07
C ARG A 22 -1.57 -5.56 -27.89
N LYS A 23 -1.61 -6.04 -26.64
CA LYS A 23 -2.32 -7.25 -26.20
C LYS A 23 -2.76 -7.08 -24.77
N THR A 24 -3.82 -7.77 -24.37
CA THR A 24 -4.22 -7.80 -22.97
C THR A 24 -3.14 -8.46 -22.14
N VAL A 25 -2.80 -7.83 -21.02
CA VAL A 25 -1.85 -8.34 -20.04
C VAL A 25 -2.57 -8.46 -18.71
N ASN A 26 -2.50 -9.62 -18.08
CA ASN A 26 -2.96 -9.85 -16.72
C ASN A 26 -1.79 -10.27 -15.86
N VAL A 27 -1.66 -9.66 -14.67
CA VAL A 27 -0.57 -9.94 -13.74
C VAL A 27 -1.17 -10.18 -12.37
N GLU A 28 -0.87 -11.33 -11.80
CA GLU A 28 -1.38 -11.76 -10.50
C GLU A 28 -0.22 -12.22 -9.61
N VAL A 29 -0.22 -11.82 -8.34
CA VAL A 29 0.75 -12.31 -7.36
C VAL A 29 0.37 -13.75 -6.99
N MET A 30 1.32 -14.65 -7.14
CA MET A 30 1.14 -16.07 -6.83
C MET A 30 1.63 -16.41 -5.43
N ASN A 31 2.84 -15.96 -5.10
CA ASN A 31 3.51 -16.31 -3.86
C ASN A 31 4.47 -15.19 -3.42
N SER A 32 4.71 -15.15 -2.12
CA SER A 32 5.75 -14.30 -1.51
C SER A 32 6.41 -15.11 -0.40
N GLU A 33 7.65 -15.50 -0.59
CA GLU A 33 8.39 -16.36 0.32
C GLU A 33 9.80 -15.83 0.59
N ALA A 34 10.37 -16.25 1.70
CA ALA A 34 11.74 -15.94 2.06
C ALA A 34 12.57 -17.23 1.94
N VAL A 35 13.61 -17.19 1.12
CA VAL A 35 14.52 -18.32 0.87
C VAL A 35 15.96 -17.86 0.94
N ILE A 36 16.91 -18.80 0.88
CA ILE A 36 18.33 -18.50 0.75
C ILE A 36 18.64 -18.24 -0.72
N TYR A 37 19.49 -17.25 -1.01
CA TYR A 37 19.80 -16.84 -2.40
C TYR A 37 20.32 -17.99 -3.27
N SER A 38 21.11 -18.92 -2.71
CA SER A 38 21.58 -20.10 -3.42
C SER A 38 20.43 -21.02 -3.87
N GLU A 39 19.35 -21.10 -3.11
CA GLU A 39 18.16 -21.87 -3.48
C GLU A 39 17.46 -21.23 -4.69
N PHE A 40 17.29 -19.90 -4.66
CA PHE A 40 16.76 -19.16 -5.81
C PHE A 40 17.60 -19.36 -7.07
N THR A 41 18.93 -19.19 -6.99
CA THR A 41 19.80 -19.34 -8.17
C THR A 41 19.84 -20.76 -8.73
N ASN A 42 19.70 -21.77 -7.88
CA ASN A 42 19.64 -23.17 -8.31
C ASN A 42 18.31 -23.54 -8.98
N ALA A 43 17.24 -22.80 -8.70
CA ALA A 43 15.94 -23.00 -9.31
C ALA A 43 15.81 -22.35 -10.71
N LEU A 44 16.74 -21.44 -11.06
CA LEU A 44 16.72 -20.76 -12.36
C LEU A 44 17.11 -21.70 -13.50
N SER A 45 16.38 -21.62 -14.59
CA SER A 45 16.70 -22.30 -15.87
C SER A 45 17.73 -21.49 -16.66
N ASN A 46 18.46 -22.17 -17.58
CA ASN A 46 19.27 -21.48 -18.58
C ASN A 46 18.65 -21.75 -19.96
N PRO A 47 18.47 -20.71 -20.80
CA PRO A 47 18.75 -19.30 -20.58
C PRO A 47 17.79 -18.65 -19.58
N VAL A 48 18.22 -17.59 -18.94
CA VAL A 48 17.44 -16.78 -17.98
C VAL A 48 17.52 -15.31 -18.36
N LEU A 49 16.51 -14.54 -18.04
CA LEU A 49 16.54 -13.07 -18.17
C LEU A 49 16.52 -12.44 -16.78
N LEU A 50 17.65 -11.92 -16.33
CA LEU A 50 17.82 -11.26 -15.03
C LEU A 50 18.07 -9.78 -15.23
N GLY A 51 17.15 -8.93 -14.80
CA GLY A 51 17.35 -7.49 -14.69
C GLY A 51 17.93 -7.14 -13.31
N ILE A 52 19.12 -6.56 -13.30
CA ILE A 52 19.74 -6.04 -12.09
C ILE A 52 19.28 -4.59 -11.90
N VAL A 53 18.63 -4.32 -10.78
CA VAL A 53 17.98 -3.02 -10.52
C VAL A 53 18.58 -2.38 -9.27
N ASP A 54 19.11 -1.18 -9.42
CA ASP A 54 19.52 -0.30 -8.31
C ASP A 54 18.26 0.25 -7.62
N PHE A 55 18.15 0.08 -6.31
CA PHE A 55 16.90 0.29 -5.56
C PHE A 55 16.94 1.54 -4.66
N LYS A 56 17.58 2.61 -5.15
CA LYS A 56 17.74 3.86 -4.38
C LYS A 56 16.41 4.47 -3.92
N PRO A 57 16.39 5.06 -2.69
CA PRO A 57 17.50 5.39 -1.79
C PRO A 57 17.96 4.22 -0.90
N LEU A 58 17.38 3.04 -1.03
CA LEU A 58 17.84 1.85 -0.32
C LEU A 58 19.20 1.41 -0.90
N GLU A 59 20.11 1.01 -0.04
CA GLU A 59 21.42 0.55 -0.47
C GLU A 59 21.34 -0.91 -0.92
N GLY A 60 21.75 -1.16 -2.15
CA GLY A 60 21.78 -2.48 -2.76
C GLY A 60 21.00 -2.60 -4.05
N ASN A 61 21.08 -3.78 -4.63
CA ASN A 61 20.40 -4.13 -5.87
C ASN A 61 19.36 -5.22 -5.61
N ILE A 62 18.29 -5.18 -6.37
CA ILE A 62 17.32 -6.27 -6.48
C ILE A 62 17.46 -6.95 -7.83
N ILE A 63 16.96 -8.16 -7.93
CA ILE A 63 16.96 -8.92 -9.18
C ILE A 63 15.52 -9.11 -9.61
N VAL A 64 15.24 -8.80 -10.87
CA VAL A 64 13.97 -9.06 -11.53
C VAL A 64 14.20 -10.14 -12.57
N GLU A 65 13.63 -11.31 -12.37
CA GLU A 65 13.75 -12.44 -13.31
C GLU A 65 12.49 -12.54 -14.14
N LEU A 66 12.66 -12.71 -15.43
CA LEU A 66 11.59 -12.94 -16.39
C LEU A 66 11.81 -14.30 -17.07
N SER A 67 10.78 -15.15 -17.06
CA SER A 67 10.86 -16.46 -17.73
C SER A 67 11.14 -16.30 -19.23
N ASP A 68 11.95 -17.19 -19.78
CA ASP A 68 12.40 -17.18 -21.19
C ASP A 68 11.22 -17.20 -22.16
N ASN A 69 10.23 -18.06 -21.95
CA ASN A 69 9.02 -18.14 -22.74
C ASN A 69 8.27 -16.80 -22.85
N LEU A 70 8.16 -16.10 -21.73
CA LEU A 70 7.51 -14.79 -21.67
C LEU A 70 8.39 -13.74 -22.37
N GLY A 71 9.72 -13.82 -22.18
CA GLY A 71 10.68 -12.95 -22.85
C GLY A 71 10.57 -13.03 -24.36
N PHE A 72 10.56 -14.23 -24.93
CA PHE A 72 10.39 -14.41 -26.39
C PHE A 72 9.01 -13.96 -26.89
N ALA A 73 7.95 -14.25 -26.16
CA ALA A 73 6.61 -13.77 -26.51
C ALA A 73 6.52 -12.23 -26.53
N ILE A 74 7.17 -11.58 -25.57
CA ILE A 74 7.27 -10.12 -25.50
C ILE A 74 8.04 -9.57 -26.72
N VAL A 75 9.20 -10.15 -27.04
CA VAL A 75 9.99 -9.75 -28.22
C VAL A 75 9.17 -9.89 -29.50
N ASP A 76 8.52 -11.05 -29.69
CA ASP A 76 7.68 -11.30 -30.86
C ASP A 76 6.53 -10.25 -30.93
N ARG A 77 5.88 -9.93 -29.82
CA ARG A 77 4.85 -8.89 -29.79
C ARG A 77 5.38 -7.50 -30.13
N MET A 78 6.55 -7.16 -29.63
CA MET A 78 7.19 -5.86 -29.91
C MET A 78 7.56 -5.71 -31.41
N LEU A 79 7.88 -6.82 -32.06
CA LEU A 79 8.16 -6.89 -33.48
C LEU A 79 6.90 -7.04 -34.37
N GLY A 80 5.71 -7.14 -33.74
CA GLY A 80 4.43 -7.22 -34.45
C GLY A 80 3.91 -8.63 -34.68
N GLY A 81 4.56 -9.64 -34.14
CA GLY A 81 4.15 -11.04 -34.21
C GLY A 81 2.96 -11.39 -33.29
N PRO A 82 2.46 -12.61 -33.29
CA PRO A 82 1.31 -13.06 -32.52
C PRO A 82 1.56 -13.18 -31.01
N GLY A 83 2.83 -13.23 -30.57
CA GLY A 83 3.25 -13.40 -29.17
C GLY A 83 3.20 -14.84 -28.72
N LEU A 84 3.68 -15.75 -29.54
CA LEU A 84 3.79 -17.16 -29.22
C LEU A 84 5.14 -17.47 -28.56
N PRO A 85 5.18 -18.42 -27.63
CA PRO A 85 6.44 -18.90 -27.08
C PRO A 85 7.23 -19.64 -28.16
N LEU A 86 8.54 -19.76 -28.01
CA LEU A 86 9.37 -20.57 -28.89
C LEU A 86 9.16 -22.06 -28.59
N ASP A 87 9.16 -22.87 -29.64
CA ASP A 87 9.09 -24.34 -29.51
C ASP A 87 10.34 -24.93 -28.81
N LYS A 88 11.49 -24.27 -28.99
CA LYS A 88 12.76 -24.66 -28.34
C LYS A 88 13.42 -23.46 -27.71
N SER A 89 13.78 -23.59 -26.46
CA SER A 89 14.56 -22.57 -25.74
C SER A 89 15.94 -22.42 -26.41
N ARG A 90 16.37 -21.18 -26.58
CA ARG A 90 17.67 -20.78 -27.09
C ARG A 90 18.13 -19.50 -26.43
N ASP A 91 19.40 -19.16 -26.57
CA ASP A 91 19.91 -17.88 -26.12
C ASP A 91 19.26 -16.71 -26.89
N PHE A 92 19.10 -15.59 -26.17
CA PHE A 92 18.64 -14.34 -26.75
C PHE A 92 19.74 -13.69 -27.57
N SER A 93 19.39 -13.22 -28.78
CA SER A 93 20.29 -12.42 -29.60
C SER A 93 20.46 -11.00 -29.05
N GLU A 94 21.53 -10.31 -29.46
CA GLU A 94 21.78 -8.91 -29.01
C GLU A 94 20.60 -7.98 -29.34
N ILE A 95 19.96 -8.15 -30.51
CA ILE A 95 18.79 -7.34 -30.89
C ILE A 95 17.60 -7.61 -29.99
N GLU A 96 17.36 -8.87 -29.64
CA GLU A 96 16.29 -9.26 -28.72
C GLU A 96 16.55 -8.71 -27.32
N LEU A 97 17.80 -8.71 -26.86
CA LEU A 97 18.18 -8.14 -25.56
C LEU A 97 17.93 -6.62 -25.50
N VAL A 98 18.16 -5.87 -26.58
CA VAL A 98 17.82 -4.43 -26.61
C VAL A 98 16.31 -4.21 -26.48
N ILE A 99 15.50 -5.07 -27.08
CA ILE A 99 14.03 -5.00 -26.95
C ILE A 99 13.62 -5.33 -25.49
N ILE A 100 14.21 -6.37 -24.95
CA ILE A 100 13.97 -6.79 -23.56
C ILE A 100 14.39 -5.70 -22.57
N GLU A 101 15.53 -5.05 -22.78
CA GLU A 101 16.02 -3.95 -21.93
C GLU A 101 14.99 -2.81 -21.84
N ARG A 102 14.33 -2.50 -22.95
CA ARG A 102 13.26 -1.49 -22.96
C ARG A 102 12.09 -1.92 -22.06
N ILE A 103 11.69 -3.17 -22.10
CA ILE A 103 10.61 -3.70 -21.27
C ILE A 103 11.05 -3.74 -19.80
N PHE A 104 12.26 -4.20 -19.50
CA PHE A 104 12.80 -4.18 -18.14
C PHE A 104 12.86 -2.76 -17.58
N THR A 105 13.21 -1.77 -18.39
CA THR A 105 13.18 -0.35 -17.97
C THR A 105 11.77 0.09 -17.58
N ILE A 106 10.75 -0.31 -18.36
CA ILE A 106 9.36 0.04 -18.07
C ILE A 106 8.91 -0.62 -16.77
N ILE A 107 9.10 -1.94 -16.62
CA ILE A 107 8.69 -2.66 -15.41
C ILE A 107 9.44 -2.19 -14.17
N THR A 108 10.71 -1.84 -14.32
CA THR A 108 11.52 -1.26 -13.23
C THR A 108 10.97 0.09 -12.78
N ASN A 109 10.67 0.99 -13.71
CA ASN A 109 10.14 2.32 -13.37
C ASN A 109 8.79 2.25 -12.66
N LEU A 110 7.95 1.26 -12.99
CA LEU A 110 6.65 1.06 -12.35
C LEU A 110 6.75 0.57 -10.90
N LEU A 111 7.92 0.16 -10.41
CA LEU A 111 8.15 -0.15 -9.00
C LEU A 111 8.09 1.09 -8.09
N HIS A 112 8.24 2.30 -8.63
CA HIS A 112 8.21 3.54 -7.85
C HIS A 112 6.89 3.72 -7.10
N ASP A 113 5.77 3.69 -7.81
CA ASP A 113 4.45 4.06 -7.26
C ASP A 113 3.97 3.15 -6.11
N PRO A 114 4.09 1.81 -6.18
CA PRO A 114 3.66 0.94 -5.10
C PRO A 114 4.42 1.13 -3.79
N TRP A 115 5.65 1.62 -3.86
CA TRP A 115 6.51 1.84 -2.71
C TRP A 115 6.42 3.24 -2.11
N GLU A 116 5.71 4.18 -2.76
CA GLU A 116 5.65 5.59 -2.34
C GLU A 116 5.21 5.77 -0.88
N ASN A 117 4.33 4.89 -0.38
CA ASN A 117 3.86 4.94 1.00
C ASN A 117 4.89 4.42 2.04
N VAL A 118 5.93 3.72 1.60
CA VAL A 118 7.01 3.16 2.44
C VAL A 118 8.25 4.03 2.31
N VAL A 119 8.69 4.22 1.07
CA VAL A 119 9.88 4.99 0.71
C VAL A 119 9.76 5.46 -0.73
N SER A 120 10.12 6.71 -1.01
CA SER A 120 10.14 7.25 -2.38
C SER A 120 11.31 6.64 -3.14
N LEU A 121 11.07 5.51 -3.81
CA LEU A 121 12.08 4.79 -4.61
C LEU A 121 12.38 5.52 -5.91
N ARG A 122 13.62 5.35 -6.36
CA ARG A 122 14.07 5.71 -7.72
C ARG A 122 14.75 4.49 -8.34
N PRO A 123 13.98 3.45 -8.67
CA PRO A 123 14.55 2.23 -9.19
C PRO A 123 15.14 2.49 -10.56
N ARG A 124 16.29 1.88 -10.83
CA ARG A 124 16.98 2.02 -12.11
C ARG A 124 17.54 0.68 -12.56
N LEU A 125 17.20 0.27 -13.77
CA LEU A 125 17.83 -0.88 -14.39
C LEU A 125 19.31 -0.58 -14.63
N THR A 126 20.19 -1.42 -14.09
CA THR A 126 21.64 -1.29 -14.23
C THR A 126 22.15 -2.08 -15.43
N ARG A 127 21.72 -3.34 -15.53
CA ARG A 127 22.08 -4.24 -16.64
C ARG A 127 21.15 -5.45 -16.67
N ILE A 128 21.21 -6.19 -17.79
CA ILE A 128 20.54 -7.48 -17.97
C ILE A 128 21.62 -8.56 -18.05
N GLU A 129 21.37 -9.69 -17.38
CA GLU A 129 22.19 -10.89 -17.44
C GLU A 129 21.35 -12.04 -17.97
N THR A 130 21.96 -12.85 -18.83
CA THR A 130 21.32 -14.04 -19.41
C THR A 130 21.81 -15.34 -18.83
N ASN A 131 22.77 -15.25 -17.93
CA ASN A 131 23.37 -16.38 -17.22
C ASN A 131 23.30 -16.14 -15.72
N CYS A 132 22.71 -17.08 -14.99
CA CYS A 132 22.58 -17.02 -13.54
C CYS A 132 23.93 -16.93 -12.79
N GLN A 133 25.02 -17.44 -13.38
CA GLN A 133 26.37 -17.38 -12.77
C GLN A 133 26.92 -15.96 -12.65
N PHE A 134 26.48 -15.03 -13.51
CA PHE A 134 26.90 -13.63 -13.46
C PHE A 134 26.07 -12.77 -12.50
N ALA A 135 25.01 -13.33 -11.91
CA ALA A 135 24.18 -12.67 -10.90
C ALA A 135 24.74 -12.76 -9.47
N GLN A 136 26.04 -13.10 -9.30
CA GLN A 136 26.71 -13.26 -7.99
C GLN A 136 26.96 -11.92 -7.25
N MET A 137 25.93 -11.09 -7.17
CA MET A 137 25.98 -9.80 -6.45
C MET A 137 25.50 -9.91 -5.00
N ILE A 138 24.88 -11.04 -4.67
CA ILE A 138 24.31 -11.34 -3.38
C ILE A 138 25.08 -12.55 -2.83
N ALA A 139 25.37 -12.54 -1.52
CA ALA A 139 26.04 -13.69 -0.90
C ALA A 139 25.16 -14.94 -0.98
N PRO A 140 25.70 -16.12 -1.31
CA PRO A 140 24.91 -17.34 -1.51
C PRO A 140 24.06 -17.75 -0.32
N ASN A 141 24.50 -17.40 0.89
CA ASN A 141 23.82 -17.69 2.16
C ASN A 141 22.92 -16.54 2.65
N GLU A 142 22.78 -15.47 1.88
CA GLU A 142 21.91 -14.35 2.23
C GLU A 142 20.44 -14.74 2.08
N THR A 143 19.61 -14.27 3.01
CA THR A 143 18.16 -14.43 2.92
C THR A 143 17.61 -13.41 1.95
N VAL A 144 16.81 -13.87 1.00
CA VAL A 144 16.12 -13.05 0.02
C VAL A 144 14.61 -13.25 0.10
N SER A 145 13.86 -12.20 -0.15
CA SER A 145 12.41 -12.29 -0.34
C SER A 145 12.13 -12.42 -1.83
N ILE A 146 11.46 -13.48 -2.23
CA ILE A 146 11.05 -13.72 -3.61
C ILE A 146 9.55 -13.50 -3.73
N ILE A 147 9.16 -12.64 -4.65
CA ILE A 147 7.77 -12.41 -5.00
C ILE A 147 7.57 -12.91 -6.42
N THR A 148 6.73 -13.92 -6.55
CA THR A 148 6.39 -14.54 -7.84
C THR A 148 5.09 -13.97 -8.36
N LEU A 149 5.13 -13.42 -9.56
CA LEU A 149 3.96 -12.92 -10.29
C LEU A 149 3.75 -13.79 -11.53
N ASN A 150 2.52 -14.23 -11.73
CA ASN A 150 2.11 -14.85 -12.99
C ASN A 150 1.72 -13.74 -13.99
N VAL A 151 2.39 -13.71 -15.13
CA VAL A 151 2.16 -12.71 -16.19
C VAL A 151 1.60 -13.43 -17.41
N LYS A 152 0.39 -13.03 -17.78
CA LYS A 152 -0.30 -13.56 -18.97
C LYS A 152 -0.38 -12.49 -20.05
N VAL A 153 0.26 -12.72 -21.19
CA VAL A 153 0.22 -11.86 -22.36
C VAL A 153 -0.58 -12.55 -23.46
N GLY A 154 -1.85 -12.19 -23.59
CA GLY A 154 -2.77 -12.91 -24.50
C GLY A 154 -2.95 -14.37 -24.09
N ASN A 155 -2.36 -15.29 -24.87
CA ASN A 155 -2.43 -16.74 -24.61
C ASN A 155 -1.15 -17.31 -23.99
N THR A 156 -0.09 -16.51 -23.90
CA THR A 156 1.19 -16.94 -23.35
C THR A 156 1.26 -16.54 -21.88
N GLU A 157 1.60 -17.49 -21.03
CA GLU A 157 1.81 -17.30 -19.59
C GLU A 157 3.27 -17.53 -19.24
N GLY A 158 3.76 -16.77 -18.28
CA GLY A 158 5.10 -16.93 -17.75
C GLY A 158 5.22 -16.24 -16.40
N MET A 159 6.36 -16.40 -15.76
CA MET A 159 6.61 -15.87 -14.42
C MET A 159 7.52 -14.64 -14.48
N LEU A 160 7.24 -13.71 -13.60
CA LEU A 160 8.08 -12.59 -13.25
C LEU A 160 8.39 -12.71 -11.76
N ASN A 161 9.64 -12.98 -11.42
CA ASN A 161 10.09 -13.08 -10.05
C ASN A 161 10.87 -11.82 -9.65
N VAL A 162 10.56 -11.28 -8.49
CA VAL A 162 11.29 -10.15 -7.92
C VAL A 162 12.00 -10.64 -6.65
N CYS A 163 13.32 -10.71 -6.72
CA CYS A 163 14.19 -11.15 -5.64
C CYS A 163 14.79 -9.93 -4.95
N ILE A 164 14.45 -9.74 -3.68
CA ILE A 164 14.87 -8.60 -2.85
C ILE A 164 15.70 -9.13 -1.67
N PRO A 165 17.00 -8.80 -1.59
CA PRO A 165 17.81 -9.15 -0.43
C PRO A 165 17.28 -8.54 0.86
N TYR A 166 17.41 -9.31 1.96
CA TYR A 166 16.99 -8.84 3.28
C TYR A 166 17.72 -7.56 3.69
N THR A 167 19.01 -7.44 3.37
CA THR A 167 19.83 -6.25 3.62
C THR A 167 19.25 -4.98 2.98
N VAL A 168 18.59 -5.09 1.81
CA VAL A 168 17.91 -3.97 1.14
C VAL A 168 16.60 -3.61 1.85
N LEU A 169 15.90 -4.60 2.41
CA LEU A 169 14.63 -4.40 3.12
C LEU A 169 14.80 -3.94 4.56
N GLU A 170 15.94 -4.25 5.20
CA GLU A 170 16.19 -4.01 6.61
C GLU A 170 15.86 -2.57 7.05
N PRO A 171 16.27 -1.50 6.33
CA PRO A 171 15.99 -0.11 6.73
C PRO A 171 14.50 0.26 6.72
N VAL A 172 13.67 -0.50 6.02
CA VAL A 172 12.23 -0.21 5.83
C VAL A 172 11.31 -1.26 6.45
N ILE A 173 11.85 -2.29 7.08
CA ILE A 173 11.07 -3.39 7.66
C ILE A 173 10.02 -2.92 8.67
N ASP A 174 10.36 -1.94 9.51
CA ASP A 174 9.44 -1.37 10.48
C ASP A 174 8.25 -0.67 9.81
N LYS A 175 8.47 -0.05 8.66
CA LYS A 175 7.42 0.59 7.86
C LYS A 175 6.58 -0.43 7.09
N LEU A 176 7.16 -1.59 6.78
CA LEU A 176 6.45 -2.70 6.14
C LEU A 176 5.55 -3.47 7.12
N ASN A 177 5.63 -3.19 8.43
CA ASN A 177 4.74 -3.83 9.39
C ASN A 177 3.30 -3.35 9.17
N THR A 178 2.36 -4.31 9.08
CA THR A 178 0.94 -4.06 8.79
C THR A 178 0.29 -3.01 9.68
N LYS A 179 0.72 -2.90 10.94
CA LYS A 179 0.21 -1.87 11.86
C LYS A 179 0.59 -0.45 11.44
N SER A 180 1.79 -0.25 10.93
CA SER A 180 2.27 1.05 10.44
C SER A 180 1.59 1.43 9.11
N TRP A 181 1.39 0.47 8.23
CA TRP A 181 0.73 0.67 6.95
C TRP A 181 -0.72 1.16 7.09
N TYR A 182 -1.52 0.47 7.92
CA TYR A 182 -2.90 0.88 8.18
C TYR A 182 -2.99 2.22 8.94
N ALA A 183 -2.02 2.54 9.79
CA ALA A 183 -1.97 3.83 10.47
C ALA A 183 -1.66 4.97 9.49
N SER A 184 -0.73 4.78 8.56
CA SER A 184 -0.33 5.79 7.57
C SER A 184 -1.39 6.02 6.48
N ALA A 185 -2.07 4.98 6.02
CA ALA A 185 -3.19 5.08 5.09
C ALA A 185 -4.38 5.81 5.74
N LYS A 186 -4.63 5.55 7.03
CA LYS A 186 -5.70 6.18 7.79
C LYS A 186 -5.45 7.66 8.07
N LEU A 187 -4.18 8.06 8.27
CA LEU A 187 -3.83 9.47 8.51
C LEU A 187 -4.00 10.37 7.28
N LYS A 188 -3.75 9.85 6.07
CA LYS A 188 -3.97 10.62 4.83
C LYS A 188 -5.45 10.82 4.53
N ASP A 189 -6.29 9.82 4.79
CA ASP A 189 -7.75 9.94 4.67
C ASP A 189 -8.35 10.79 5.79
N ASP A 190 -7.85 10.67 7.02
CA ASP A 190 -8.40 11.40 8.17
C ASP A 190 -8.23 12.94 8.06
N GLU A 191 -7.18 13.47 7.43
CA GLU A 191 -7.03 14.90 7.22
C GLU A 191 -8.03 15.46 6.19
N VAL A 192 -8.27 14.73 5.10
CA VAL A 192 -9.23 15.16 4.06
C VAL A 192 -10.68 15.10 4.57
N TYR A 193 -11.00 14.09 5.39
CA TYR A 193 -12.35 13.93 5.94
C TYR A 193 -12.59 14.73 7.22
N LYS A 194 -11.57 15.19 7.93
CA LYS A 194 -11.70 15.91 9.18
C LYS A 194 -12.50 17.22 9.02
N ASP A 195 -12.15 18.01 8.04
CA ASP A 195 -12.84 19.27 7.74
C ASP A 195 -14.28 19.00 7.29
N PHE A 196 -14.50 17.96 6.49
CA PHE A 196 -15.84 17.56 6.05
C PHE A 196 -16.70 17.07 7.21
N ILE A 197 -16.15 16.23 8.09
CA ILE A 197 -16.83 15.73 9.29
C ILE A 197 -17.17 16.88 10.24
N GLU A 198 -16.26 17.84 10.43
CA GLU A 198 -16.51 19.02 11.27
C GLU A 198 -17.67 19.87 10.73
N ILE A 199 -17.75 20.07 9.41
CA ILE A 199 -18.86 20.76 8.75
C ILE A 199 -20.17 19.98 8.95
N VAL A 200 -20.17 18.66 8.76
CA VAL A 200 -21.36 17.81 8.92
C VAL A 200 -21.84 17.82 10.37
N ILE A 201 -20.93 17.66 11.35
CA ILE A 201 -21.27 17.68 12.77
C ILE A 201 -21.80 19.06 13.20
N SER A 202 -21.22 20.16 12.68
CA SER A 202 -21.66 21.53 13.01
C SER A 202 -23.07 21.83 12.50
N ARG A 203 -23.54 21.16 11.46
CA ARG A 203 -24.87 21.28 10.86
C ARG A 203 -25.87 20.25 11.38
N ALA A 204 -25.42 19.23 12.12
CA ALA A 204 -26.27 18.18 12.64
C ALA A 204 -27.19 18.72 13.73
N LYS A 205 -28.50 18.49 13.58
CA LYS A 205 -29.51 18.78 14.59
C LYS A 205 -29.66 17.56 15.49
N VAL A 206 -29.24 17.67 16.73
CA VAL A 206 -29.36 16.58 17.73
C VAL A 206 -30.60 16.86 18.59
N PRO A 207 -31.59 15.96 18.65
CA PRO A 207 -32.70 16.10 19.56
C PRO A 207 -32.20 15.88 21.00
N VAL A 208 -32.39 16.89 21.84
CA VAL A 208 -32.05 16.81 23.27
C VAL A 208 -33.34 16.61 24.07
N LYS A 209 -33.45 15.50 24.79
CA LYS A 209 -34.55 15.23 25.71
C LYS A 209 -34.09 15.51 27.14
N ALA A 210 -34.59 16.58 27.74
CA ALA A 210 -34.35 16.85 29.15
C ALA A 210 -35.36 16.06 30.00
N VAL A 211 -34.87 15.19 30.89
CA VAL A 211 -35.70 14.47 31.84
C VAL A 211 -35.57 15.21 33.18
N LEU A 212 -36.63 15.89 33.57
CA LEU A 212 -36.74 16.50 34.89
C LEU A 212 -37.08 15.39 35.91
N GLY A 213 -36.23 15.21 36.92
CA GLY A 213 -36.48 14.28 38.01
C GLY A 213 -37.78 14.60 38.74
N ARG A 214 -38.55 13.58 39.16
CA ARG A 214 -39.75 13.76 40.01
C ARG A 214 -39.40 14.52 41.25
N ARG A 215 -40.06 15.69 41.47
CA ARG A 215 -39.98 16.44 42.71
C ARG A 215 -40.49 15.61 43.91
N ASN A 216 -39.74 15.63 44.95
CA ASN A 216 -40.20 15.14 46.25
C ASN A 216 -41.36 16.04 46.71
N PRO A 217 -42.53 15.52 47.14
CA PRO A 217 -43.76 16.31 47.40
C PRO A 217 -43.65 17.24 48.61
N TYR A 218 -42.53 17.29 49.32
CA TYR A 218 -42.33 18.11 50.53
C TYR A 218 -41.46 19.37 50.38
N GLN A 219 -41.13 19.77 49.13
CA GLN A 219 -40.42 21.07 48.93
C GLN A 219 -41.32 22.09 48.23
N THR A 220 -41.69 23.10 49.01
CA THR A 220 -42.48 24.26 48.61
C THR A 220 -41.77 25.10 47.53
N SER A 221 -42.53 25.39 46.52
CA SER A 221 -42.54 26.41 45.47
C SER A 221 -41.38 27.43 45.40
N THR A 222 -40.67 27.36 44.30
CA THR A 222 -40.27 28.53 43.52
C THR A 222 -40.28 28.14 42.04
N GLN A 223 -41.08 28.83 41.21
CA GLN A 223 -41.24 28.55 39.79
C GLN A 223 -39.92 28.77 39.03
N PRO A 224 -39.45 27.84 38.24
CA PRO A 224 -38.29 28.06 37.42
C PRO A 224 -38.69 28.91 36.19
N ARG A 225 -38.14 30.11 36.07
CA ARG A 225 -38.14 30.88 34.82
C ARG A 225 -37.27 30.15 33.81
N PHE A 226 -37.88 29.69 32.73
CA PHE A 226 -37.14 29.20 31.58
C PHE A 226 -36.37 30.33 30.90
N ARG A 227 -35.05 30.34 31.05
CA ARG A 227 -34.17 31.15 30.21
C ARG A 227 -33.65 30.27 29.05
N ARG A 228 -33.73 30.80 27.83
CA ARG A 228 -33.24 30.25 26.61
C ARG A 228 -31.74 29.99 26.75
N CYS A 229 -31.31 28.75 26.85
CA CYS A 229 -29.88 28.40 26.85
C CYS A 229 -29.34 28.54 25.42
N ARG A 230 -28.37 29.44 25.23
CA ARG A 230 -27.53 29.50 24.04
C ARG A 230 -26.41 28.46 24.25
N ALA A 231 -26.34 27.45 23.39
CA ALA A 231 -25.22 26.52 23.39
C ALA A 231 -23.94 27.27 22.98
N SER A 232 -22.92 27.31 23.84
CA SER A 232 -21.61 27.81 23.48
C SER A 232 -20.80 26.69 22.82
N LYS A 233 -20.20 26.97 21.69
CA LYS A 233 -19.27 26.08 20.99
C LYS A 233 -17.97 25.97 21.78
N THR A 234 -17.82 24.94 22.56
CA THR A 234 -16.50 24.55 23.07
C THR A 234 -16.41 23.04 22.96
N VAL A 235 -15.68 22.58 21.96
CA VAL A 235 -15.36 21.18 21.78
C VAL A 235 -14.05 20.93 22.51
N HIS A 236 -14.09 20.18 23.62
CA HIS A 236 -12.90 19.67 24.25
C HIS A 236 -12.53 18.31 23.66
N HIS A 237 -11.38 18.25 22.99
CA HIS A 237 -10.74 17.02 22.59
C HIS A 237 -10.19 16.31 23.85
N THR A 238 -10.81 15.23 24.24
CA THR A 238 -10.20 14.27 25.18
C THR A 238 -9.81 13.05 24.38
N ALA A 239 -8.49 12.88 24.19
CA ALA A 239 -7.91 11.67 23.61
C ALA A 239 -8.12 10.52 24.59
N LEU A 240 -8.90 9.53 24.21
CA LEU A 240 -8.99 8.24 24.89
C LEU A 240 -8.19 7.20 24.10
N SER A 241 -7.00 6.89 24.66
CA SER A 241 -6.29 5.65 24.34
C SER A 241 -7.02 4.51 25.04
N HIS A 242 -7.61 3.57 24.33
CA HIS A 242 -7.77 2.20 24.84
C HIS A 242 -7.94 1.14 23.76
N ARG A 243 -7.25 0.07 24.00
CA ARG A 243 -7.07 -1.25 23.40
C ARG A 243 -8.34 -1.95 22.92
N ASN A 244 -8.14 -2.67 21.80
CA ASN A 244 -8.74 -3.96 21.38
C ASN A 244 -10.14 -4.33 21.89
N SER A 245 -11.11 -4.40 20.98
CA SER A 245 -11.88 -5.62 20.68
C SER A 245 -12.95 -5.31 19.63
N ALA A 246 -13.05 -6.18 18.62
CA ALA A 246 -14.12 -6.16 17.66
C ALA A 246 -15.43 -6.53 18.34
N ALA A 247 -16.40 -5.62 18.35
CA ALA A 247 -17.83 -5.89 18.36
C ALA A 247 -18.61 -4.58 18.50
N SER A 248 -19.59 -4.42 17.59
CA SER A 248 -20.78 -3.57 17.74
C SER A 248 -20.59 -2.11 18.16
N ILE A 249 -20.63 -1.23 17.16
CA ILE A 249 -20.69 0.22 17.36
C ILE A 249 -22.10 0.61 17.78
N HIS A 250 -22.34 0.66 19.10
CA HIS A 250 -23.38 1.50 19.69
C HIS A 250 -22.70 2.77 20.20
N LYS A 251 -22.85 3.85 19.44
CA LYS A 251 -22.35 5.17 19.85
C LYS A 251 -23.19 5.73 20.97
N HIS A 252 -22.72 5.65 22.19
CA HIS A 252 -23.14 6.52 23.27
C HIS A 252 -22.22 7.77 23.28
N ALA A 253 -22.70 8.87 22.74
CA ALA A 253 -22.09 10.17 22.95
C ALA A 253 -22.51 10.68 24.32
N LEU A 254 -21.62 10.61 25.31
CA LEU A 254 -21.79 11.26 26.60
C LEU A 254 -21.41 12.75 26.46
N TRP A 255 -22.41 13.61 26.51
CA TRP A 255 -22.22 15.06 26.64
C TRP A 255 -22.32 15.42 28.12
N SER A 256 -21.24 15.96 28.71
CA SER A 256 -21.29 16.60 29.99
C SER A 256 -21.60 18.09 29.82
N LEU A 257 -22.76 18.51 30.29
CA LEU A 257 -23.15 19.92 30.40
C LEU A 257 -22.59 20.45 31.72
N SER A 258 -21.54 21.26 31.67
CA SER A 258 -21.10 22.03 32.85
C SER A 258 -21.92 23.31 33.01
N TYR A 259 -22.64 23.41 34.11
CA TYR A 259 -23.42 24.58 34.52
C TYR A 259 -22.53 25.53 35.28
N ARG A 260 -22.20 26.71 34.77
CA ARG A 260 -21.62 27.80 35.55
C ARG A 260 -22.75 28.69 36.08
N ARG A 261 -22.91 28.70 37.39
CA ARG A 261 -23.68 29.72 38.11
C ARG A 261 -22.91 31.02 38.07
N HIS A 262 -23.43 32.04 37.36
CA HIS A 262 -23.00 33.43 37.58
C HIS A 262 -23.88 34.02 38.65
N ASP A 263 -23.32 34.11 39.87
CA ASP A 263 -23.84 34.90 40.95
C ASP A 263 -23.50 36.38 40.60
N ARG A 264 -24.50 37.17 40.29
CA ARG A 264 -24.39 38.61 40.37
C ARG A 264 -25.33 39.10 41.51
N SER A 265 -24.74 39.29 42.66
CA SER A 265 -25.27 40.19 43.69
C SER A 265 -25.20 41.60 43.14
N LEU A 266 -26.37 42.27 42.98
CA LEU A 266 -26.49 43.71 42.82
C LEU A 266 -26.99 44.26 44.16
N PRO A 267 -26.39 45.35 44.69
CA PRO A 267 -26.86 45.96 45.89
C PRO A 267 -28.15 46.75 45.66
N CYS A 268 -29.07 46.67 46.59
CA CYS A 268 -30.21 47.55 46.70
C CYS A 268 -29.74 48.92 47.17
N THR A 269 -30.12 49.96 46.48
CA THR A 269 -30.58 51.24 46.98
C THR A 269 -31.84 51.58 46.26
#